data_ae1b624cbf78f5aedf692d5323c2bf1d
#
_entry.id   ae1b624cbf78f5aedf692d5323c2bf1d
#
_cell.length_a   1.000
_cell.length_b   1.000
_cell.length_c   1.000
_cell.angle_alpha   90.00
_cell.angle_beta   90.00
_cell.angle_gamma   90.00
#
_symmetry.space_group_name_H-M   'P 1'
#
loop_
_entity.id
_entity.type
_entity.pdbx_description
1 polymer ?
#
loop_
_entity_poly.entity_id
_entity_poly.type
_entity_poly.pdbx_seq_one_letter_code
_entity_poly.pdbx_strand_id
1 'polypeptide(L)' 'MAKLQITLTRSAIGRPETQRKTVEALGLKKTNSSVVVEDNPAIRGQINKVKHLVTVEEK' A
#
# COMPACT_ATOMS: atom_id res chain seq x y z
N MET A 1 -7.76 -16.47 8.90
CA MET A 1 -8.13 -15.12 8.50
C MET A 1 -7.05 -14.56 7.60
N ALA A 2 -7.46 -13.95 6.53
CA ALA A 2 -6.51 -13.48 5.54
C ALA A 2 -5.92 -12.14 5.94
N LYS A 3 -4.61 -12.03 5.81
CA LYS A 3 -3.90 -10.76 5.99
C LYS A 3 -3.06 -10.51 4.76
N LEU A 4 -2.81 -9.23 4.49
CA LEU A 4 -2.01 -8.83 3.34
C LEU A 4 -0.78 -8.11 3.84
N GLN A 5 0.37 -8.49 3.31
CA GLN A 5 1.60 -7.75 3.54
C GLN A 5 1.85 -6.86 2.34
N ILE A 6 1.93 -5.58 2.57
CA ILE A 6 2.10 -4.59 1.52
C ILE A 6 3.49 -3.99 1.68
N THR A 7 4.27 -4.02 0.61
CA THR A 7 5.61 -3.45 0.60
C THR A 7 5.67 -2.36 -0.45
N LEU A 8 6.11 -1.18 -0.06
CA LEU A 8 6.28 -0.06 -0.98
C LEU A 8 7.57 -0.28 -1.77
N THR A 9 7.44 -0.61 -3.04
CA THR A 9 8.59 -0.91 -3.89
C THR A 9 9.07 0.28 -4.69
N ARG A 10 8.25 1.30 -4.84
CA ARG A 10 8.60 2.52 -5.57
C ARG A 10 8.30 3.73 -4.71
N SER A 11 9.09 4.78 -4.90
CA SER A 11 8.89 6.02 -4.16
C SER A 11 7.57 6.67 -4.56
N ALA A 12 6.84 7.22 -3.57
CA ALA A 12 5.66 8.01 -3.82
C ALA A 12 5.99 9.46 -4.16
N ILE A 13 7.25 9.84 -4.06
CA ILE A 13 7.70 11.19 -4.39
C ILE A 13 7.51 11.43 -5.88
N GLY A 14 6.86 12.53 -6.23
CA GLY A 14 6.57 12.83 -7.64
C GLY A 14 5.27 12.23 -8.14
N ARG A 15 4.57 11.46 -7.30
CA ARG A 15 3.27 10.92 -7.66
C ARG A 15 2.15 11.88 -7.25
N PRO A 16 0.95 11.75 -7.84
CA PRO A 16 -0.18 12.59 -7.44
C PRO A 16 -0.43 12.51 -5.93
N GLU A 17 -0.89 13.61 -5.38
CA GLU A 17 -1.14 13.70 -3.94
C GLU A 17 -2.10 12.62 -3.45
N THR A 18 -3.11 12.28 -4.26
CA THR A 18 -4.08 11.24 -3.91
C THR A 18 -3.38 9.91 -3.64
N GLN A 19 -2.43 9.55 -4.49
CA GLN A 19 -1.69 8.30 -4.31
C GLN A 19 -0.78 8.35 -3.09
N ARG A 20 -0.14 9.50 -2.87
CA ARG A 20 0.70 9.68 -1.68
C ARG A 20 -0.11 9.52 -0.41
N LYS A 21 -1.28 10.13 -0.36
CA LYS A 21 -2.16 10.01 0.80
C LYS A 21 -2.62 8.57 1.01
N THR A 22 -2.89 7.85 -0.06
CA THR A 22 -3.29 6.45 0.04
C THR A 22 -2.16 5.61 0.62
N VAL A 23 -0.94 5.83 0.16
CA VAL A 23 0.24 5.13 0.68
C VAL A 23 0.40 5.42 2.17
N GLU A 24 0.26 6.69 2.57
CA GLU A 24 0.35 7.06 3.98
C GLU A 24 -0.76 6.42 4.81
N ALA A 25 -1.97 6.35 4.26
CA ALA A 25 -3.10 5.74 4.94
C ALA A 25 -2.86 4.25 5.17
N LEU A 26 -2.12 3.60 4.29
CA LEU A 26 -1.74 2.20 4.45
C LEU A 26 -0.62 2.01 5.48
N GLY A 27 0.02 3.09 5.90
CA GLY A 27 1.11 3.04 6.86
C GLY A 27 2.49 2.96 6.25
N LEU A 28 2.59 3.11 4.94
CA LEU A 28 3.87 3.06 4.23
C LEU A 28 4.44 4.46 4.14
N LYS A 29 5.60 4.69 4.74
CA LYS A 29 6.21 6.03 4.80
C LYS A 29 7.42 6.17 3.90
N LYS A 30 8.13 5.09 3.67
CA LYS A 30 9.37 5.12 2.89
C LYS A 30 9.36 4.00 1.88
N THR A 31 10.17 4.15 0.83
CA THR A 31 10.44 3.06 -0.10
C THR A 31 10.98 1.87 0.68
N ASN A 32 10.55 0.69 0.31
CA ASN A 32 10.89 -0.58 0.96
C ASN A 32 10.28 -0.77 2.36
N SER A 33 9.36 0.11 2.77
CA SER A 33 8.58 -0.11 3.96
C SER A 33 7.53 -1.18 3.70
N SER A 34 7.22 -1.97 4.72
CA SER A 34 6.16 -2.97 4.61
C SER A 34 5.24 -2.92 5.81
N VAL A 35 4.00 -3.26 5.59
CA VAL A 35 3.00 -3.34 6.66
C VAL A 35 2.13 -4.56 6.41
N VAL A 36 1.57 -5.10 7.49
CA VAL A 36 0.59 -6.17 7.41
C VAL A 36 -0.76 -5.59 7.79
N VAL A 37 -1.75 -5.78 6.92
CA VAL A 37 -3.10 -5.26 7.13
C VAL A 37 -4.11 -6.38 6.92
N GLU A 38 -5.30 -6.20 7.45
CA GLU A 38 -6.36 -7.17 7.24
C GLU A 38 -6.89 -7.08 5.82
N ASP A 39 -7.25 -8.24 5.28
CA ASP A 39 -7.84 -8.31 3.96
C ASP A 39 -9.31 -7.94 4.06
N ASN A 40 -9.64 -6.75 3.61
CA ASN A 40 -11.03 -6.30 3.54
C ASN A 40 -11.23 -5.41 2.31
N PRO A 41 -12.49 -5.20 1.90
CA PRO A 41 -12.76 -4.42 0.68
C PRO A 41 -12.22 -3.00 0.70
N ALA A 42 -12.21 -2.34 1.86
CA ALA A 42 -11.70 -0.98 1.96
C ALA A 42 -10.20 -0.94 1.69
N ILE A 43 -9.46 -1.88 2.30
CA ILE A 43 -8.02 -1.97 2.11
C ILE A 43 -7.70 -2.35 0.67
N ARG A 44 -8.43 -3.31 0.11
CA ARG A 44 -8.20 -3.70 -1.29
C ARG A 44 -8.46 -2.54 -2.24
N GLY A 45 -9.44 -1.70 -1.96
CA GLY A 45 -9.70 -0.52 -2.77
C GLY A 45 -8.55 0.46 -2.73
N GLN A 46 -7.96 0.68 -1.56
CA GLN A 46 -6.80 1.55 -1.42
C GLN A 46 -5.59 0.97 -2.13
N ILE A 47 -5.34 -0.32 -1.97
CA ILE A 47 -4.23 -1.00 -2.62
C ILE A 47 -4.36 -0.88 -4.14
N ASN A 48 -5.56 -1.04 -4.67
CA ASN A 48 -5.78 -0.98 -6.10
C ASN A 48 -5.40 0.37 -6.69
N LYS A 49 -5.51 1.44 -5.92
CA LYS A 49 -5.13 2.77 -6.38
C LYS A 49 -3.61 2.93 -6.51
N VAL A 50 -2.84 2.18 -5.74
CA VAL A 50 -1.39 2.32 -5.70
C VAL A 50 -0.66 1.01 -5.97
N LYS A 51 -1.35 0.04 -6.55
CA LYS A 51 -0.74 -1.28 -6.80
C LYS A 51 0.50 -1.22 -7.69
N HIS A 52 0.62 -0.19 -8.48
CA HIS A 52 1.80 0.02 -9.31
C HIS A 52 3.01 0.51 -8.51
N LEU A 53 2.79 0.88 -7.27
CA LEU A 53 3.85 1.36 -6.37
C LEU A 53 4.20 0.34 -5.30
N VAL A 54 3.34 -0.65 -5.08
CA VAL A 54 3.50 -1.59 -3.98
C VAL A 54 3.43 -3.02 -4.47
N THR A 55 3.98 -3.92 -3.66
CA THR A 55 3.84 -5.36 -3.84
C THR A 55 2.97 -5.89 -2.71
N VAL A 56 2.01 -6.71 -3.03
CA VAL A 56 1.08 -7.28 -2.05
C VAL A 56 1.29 -8.77 -1.98
N GLU A 57 1.45 -9.29 -0.78
CA GLU A 57 1.55 -10.72 -0.54
C GLU A 57 0.47 -11.14 0.44
N GLU A 58 -0.16 -12.27 0.19
CA GLU A 58 -1.10 -12.84 1.13
C GLU A 58 -0.36 -13.62 2.21
N LYS A 59 -0.76 -13.40 3.44
CA LYS A 59 -0.18 -14.09 4.59
C LYS A 59 -1.16 -15.04 5.26
#